data_adc70f7e79165096e407c50462e7f300
#
_entry.id   adc70f7e79165096e407c50462e7f300
#
_cell.length_a   1.000
_cell.length_b   1.000
_cell.length_c   1.000
_cell.angle_alpha   90.00
_cell.angle_beta   90.00
_cell.angle_gamma   90.00
#
_symmetry.space_group_name_H-M   'P 1'
#
loop_
_entity.id
_entity.type
_entity.pdbx_description
1 polymer ?
#
loop_
_entity_poly.entity_id
_entity_poly.type
_entity_poly.pdbx_seq_one_letter_code
_entity_poly.pdbx_strand_id
1 'polypeptide(L)'
;MTHLTLQAVTRRFNTAYAVDHVDLSVPDGKLVCFLGPSGCGKTTLLRMIAGLETPSSGSVIFAGRDITHLPANQRDFGMVFQSLALFPHMTVAENIAYPLRLRKTDKAAQTRRVAELLDLIQLPHMANRPVTQLSGGQRQRVAIARAIASSPKLLLLDEPLSALDAKLREAMQVEIRLLQQRLGITTIMVTHDQREAMTMADQIVVMEKGRIAQVGKPLDIYRDPVSEFVADFIGLGNILPVTYDGRGGVSLPGGQQIVLANPARVPDSTSDIRLLIRPEDVCVKPASSDAGPNRLSGTVTFIRDVGASLEATIDCAGFTLTATTTPRETPGLTLGMPVLAELPGHACKLISARPAA
;
A
#
# COMPACT_ATOMS: atom_id res chain seq x y z
N MET A 1 21.68 3.00 4.53
CA MET A 1 21.77 2.68 5.98
C MET A 1 20.35 2.50 6.51
N THR A 2 20.14 1.68 7.53
CA THR A 2 18.82 1.50 8.15
C THR A 2 18.60 2.61 9.16
N HIS A 3 17.45 3.29 9.07
CA HIS A 3 17.13 4.41 9.95
C HIS A 3 16.30 3.98 11.16
N LEU A 4 15.32 3.10 10.95
CA LEU A 4 14.50 2.52 12.00
C LEU A 4 14.51 0.98 11.87
N THR A 5 14.68 0.30 12.99
CA THR A 5 14.59 -1.17 13.07
C THR A 5 13.60 -1.58 14.15
N LEU A 6 12.69 -2.47 13.80
CA LEU A 6 11.82 -3.16 14.73
C LEU A 6 12.36 -4.58 14.90
N GLN A 7 12.46 -5.07 16.13
CA GLN A 7 12.95 -6.41 16.46
C GLN A 7 11.91 -7.13 17.32
N ALA A 8 11.27 -8.13 16.74
CA ALA A 8 10.24 -8.97 17.36
C ALA A 8 9.16 -8.16 18.11
N VAL A 9 8.79 -6.98 17.55
CA VAL A 9 7.85 -6.07 18.19
C VAL A 9 6.49 -6.71 18.30
N THR A 10 5.98 -6.78 19.52
CA THR A 10 4.69 -7.41 19.83
C THR A 10 3.83 -6.47 20.66
N ARG A 11 2.54 -6.40 20.34
CA ARG A 11 1.54 -5.74 21.17
C ARG A 11 0.32 -6.62 21.35
N ARG A 12 0.02 -6.92 22.61
CA ARG A 12 -1.12 -7.72 23.00
C ARG A 12 -2.10 -6.88 23.82
N PHE A 13 -3.37 -6.94 23.48
CA PHE A 13 -4.47 -6.40 24.29
C PHE A 13 -5.28 -7.58 24.84
N ASN A 14 -5.25 -7.76 26.15
CA ASN A 14 -5.83 -8.94 26.81
C ASN A 14 -5.29 -10.24 26.21
N THR A 15 -6.14 -10.99 25.48
CA THR A 15 -5.75 -12.27 24.83
C THR A 15 -5.42 -12.10 23.34
N ALA A 16 -5.73 -10.96 22.71
CA ALA A 16 -5.57 -10.75 21.29
C ALA A 16 -4.24 -10.04 20.97
N TYR A 17 -3.53 -10.53 19.96
CA TYR A 17 -2.37 -9.86 19.39
C TYR A 17 -2.82 -8.82 18.36
N ALA A 18 -2.54 -7.56 18.62
CA ALA A 18 -2.71 -6.50 17.63
C ALA A 18 -1.49 -6.39 16.71
N VAL A 19 -0.30 -6.68 17.25
CA VAL A 19 0.96 -6.81 16.51
C VAL A 19 1.69 -8.02 17.11
N ASP A 20 2.18 -8.91 16.26
CA ASP A 20 2.73 -10.20 16.65
C ASP A 20 4.10 -10.44 15.99
N HIS A 21 5.17 -10.33 16.78
CA HIS A 21 6.56 -10.61 16.41
C HIS A 21 7.00 -9.93 15.10
N VAL A 22 6.78 -8.62 14.99
CA VAL A 22 7.13 -7.86 13.79
C VAL A 22 8.61 -7.50 13.79
N ASP A 23 9.32 -7.97 12.75
CA ASP A 23 10.66 -7.58 12.38
C ASP A 23 10.61 -6.71 11.12
N LEU A 24 11.21 -5.51 11.16
CA LEU A 24 11.19 -4.58 10.02
C LEU A 24 12.42 -3.67 10.05
N SER A 25 12.99 -3.45 8.86
CA SER A 25 14.02 -2.42 8.65
C SER A 25 13.50 -1.35 7.69
N VAL A 26 13.50 -0.10 8.15
CA VAL A 26 13.09 1.08 7.36
C VAL A 26 14.33 1.81 6.90
N PRO A 27 14.57 1.92 5.57
CA PRO A 27 15.73 2.64 5.04
C PRO A 27 15.61 4.16 5.26
N ASP A 28 16.77 4.81 5.39
CA ASP A 28 16.83 6.28 5.54
C ASP A 28 16.36 7.01 4.28
N GLY A 29 15.65 8.12 4.46
CA GLY A 29 15.14 8.97 3.37
C GLY A 29 14.06 8.32 2.50
N LYS A 30 13.53 7.15 2.85
CA LYS A 30 12.51 6.43 2.07
C LYS A 30 11.11 6.63 2.63
N LEU A 31 10.11 6.51 1.75
CA LEU A 31 8.71 6.43 2.11
C LEU A 31 8.31 4.95 2.16
N VAL A 32 8.03 4.46 3.37
CA VAL A 32 7.54 3.10 3.63
C VAL A 32 6.05 3.13 3.94
N CYS A 33 5.27 2.32 3.24
CA CYS A 33 3.83 2.27 3.41
C CYS A 33 3.41 0.98 4.11
N PHE A 34 2.72 1.09 5.25
CA PHE A 34 2.04 -0.04 5.89
C PHE A 34 0.66 -0.20 5.28
N LEU A 35 0.43 -1.33 4.64
CA LEU A 35 -0.77 -1.64 3.88
C LEU A 35 -1.40 -2.94 4.41
N GLY A 36 -2.72 -3.02 4.47
CA GLY A 36 -3.44 -4.21 4.94
C GLY A 36 -4.90 -3.90 5.28
N PRO A 37 -5.72 -4.91 5.52
CA PRO A 37 -7.14 -4.73 5.88
C PRO A 37 -7.30 -3.99 7.22
N SER A 38 -8.51 -3.48 7.46
CA SER A 38 -8.84 -2.85 8.73
C SER A 38 -8.63 -3.81 9.90
N GLY A 39 -8.05 -3.31 10.99
CA GLY A 39 -7.79 -4.13 12.17
C GLY A 39 -6.55 -5.04 12.12
N CYS A 40 -5.75 -5.06 11.05
CA CYS A 40 -4.56 -5.91 10.97
C CYS A 40 -3.34 -5.38 11.76
N GLY A 41 -3.45 -4.26 12.50
CA GLY A 41 -2.39 -3.78 13.40
C GLY A 41 -1.55 -2.59 12.92
N LYS A 42 -1.76 -2.04 11.72
CA LYS A 42 -0.97 -0.94 11.12
C LYS A 42 -0.86 0.30 12.03
N THR A 43 -2.01 0.85 12.43
CA THR A 43 -2.06 2.03 13.31
C THR A 43 -1.46 1.74 14.67
N THR A 44 -1.64 0.54 15.22
CA THR A 44 -1.00 0.12 16.47
C THR A 44 0.52 0.11 16.33
N LEU A 45 1.04 -0.47 15.25
CA LEU A 45 2.47 -0.48 14.96
C LEU A 45 3.02 0.94 14.78
N LEU A 46 2.30 1.80 14.03
CA LEU A 46 2.67 3.21 13.87
C LEU A 46 2.71 3.95 15.22
N ARG A 47 1.72 3.72 16.10
CA ARG A 47 1.65 4.32 17.44
C ARG A 47 2.80 3.84 18.35
N MET A 48 3.21 2.58 18.24
CA MET A 48 4.38 2.07 18.96
C MET A 48 5.67 2.75 18.46
N ILE A 49 5.83 2.94 17.16
CA ILE A 49 6.93 3.70 16.58
C ILE A 49 6.90 5.16 17.05
N ALA A 50 5.71 5.77 17.14
CA ALA A 50 5.54 7.14 17.63
C ALA A 50 5.80 7.32 19.13
N GLY A 51 5.80 6.24 19.93
CA GLY A 51 5.89 6.30 21.39
C GLY A 51 4.57 6.67 22.08
N LEU A 52 3.46 6.53 21.37
CA LEU A 52 2.11 6.71 21.90
C LEU A 52 1.54 5.41 22.49
N GLU A 53 2.15 4.29 22.13
CA GLU A 53 1.83 2.96 22.63
C GLU A 53 3.13 2.22 22.96
N THR A 54 3.16 1.47 24.06
CA THR A 54 4.36 0.71 24.45
C THR A 54 4.24 -0.74 23.97
N PRO A 55 5.24 -1.31 23.31
CA PRO A 55 5.25 -2.73 22.97
C PRO A 55 5.11 -3.61 24.21
N SER A 56 4.46 -4.76 24.08
CA SER A 56 4.43 -5.79 25.13
C SER A 56 5.76 -6.53 25.22
N SER A 57 6.45 -6.69 24.08
CA SER A 57 7.82 -7.24 23.97
C SER A 57 8.46 -6.78 22.66
N GLY A 58 9.75 -7.06 22.52
CA GLY A 58 10.55 -6.61 21.39
C GLY A 58 11.10 -5.21 21.56
N SER A 59 11.80 -4.69 20.55
CA SER A 59 12.45 -3.38 20.63
C SER A 59 12.26 -2.54 19.37
N VAL A 60 12.27 -1.21 19.58
CA VAL A 60 12.23 -0.18 18.54
C VAL A 60 13.55 0.58 18.59
N ILE A 61 14.35 0.44 17.54
CA ILE A 61 15.69 1.03 17.45
C ILE A 61 15.67 2.11 16.36
N PHE A 62 16.05 3.33 16.70
CA PHE A 62 16.11 4.47 15.78
C PHE A 62 17.53 5.04 15.74
N ALA A 63 18.12 5.12 14.56
CA ALA A 63 19.50 5.58 14.36
C ALA A 63 20.53 4.93 15.33
N GLY A 64 20.37 3.61 15.57
CA GLY A 64 21.22 2.83 16.46
C GLY A 64 20.91 2.95 17.96
N ARG A 65 19.93 3.78 18.34
CA ARG A 65 19.52 3.97 19.75
C ARG A 65 18.20 3.24 20.01
N ASP A 66 18.13 2.50 21.10
CA ASP A 66 16.86 1.93 21.58
C ASP A 66 15.96 3.06 22.11
N ILE A 67 14.76 3.15 21.54
CA ILE A 67 13.73 4.13 21.86
C ILE A 67 12.43 3.47 22.36
N THR A 68 12.47 2.17 22.64
CA THR A 68 11.28 1.35 22.96
C THR A 68 10.43 1.98 24.05
N HIS A 69 11.04 2.43 25.13
CA HIS A 69 10.35 3.02 26.29
C HIS A 69 10.39 4.55 26.32
N LEU A 70 10.94 5.21 25.28
CA LEU A 70 10.91 6.66 25.21
C LEU A 70 9.50 7.15 24.88
N PRO A 71 8.93 8.10 25.61
CA PRO A 71 7.63 8.70 25.29
C PRO A 71 7.70 9.55 24.01
N ALA A 72 6.57 9.76 23.36
CA ALA A 72 6.47 10.44 22.06
C ALA A 72 7.16 11.82 22.03
N ASN A 73 7.05 12.60 23.10
CA ASN A 73 7.65 13.94 23.20
C ASN A 73 9.19 13.95 23.25
N GLN A 74 9.83 12.79 23.43
CA GLN A 74 11.29 12.63 23.43
C GLN A 74 11.84 11.96 22.16
N ARG A 75 10.97 11.52 21.21
CA ARG A 75 11.39 10.83 19.99
C ARG A 75 11.75 11.78 18.84
N ASP A 76 11.37 13.03 18.92
CA ASP A 76 11.65 14.02 17.88
C ASP A 76 11.05 13.66 16.49
N PHE A 77 9.88 13.03 16.48
CA PHE A 77 9.16 12.61 15.29
C PHE A 77 8.03 13.58 14.96
N GLY A 78 7.78 13.79 13.67
CA GLY A 78 6.57 14.46 13.18
C GLY A 78 5.44 13.47 13.00
N MET A 79 4.23 13.82 13.40
CA MET A 79 3.07 12.94 13.20
C MET A 79 1.86 13.72 12.65
N VAL A 80 1.22 13.14 11.63
CA VAL A 80 -0.08 13.56 11.12
C VAL A 80 -1.07 12.45 11.46
N PHE A 81 -2.10 12.80 12.22
CA PHE A 81 -3.17 11.88 12.61
C PHE A 81 -4.26 11.84 11.54
N GLN A 82 -5.04 10.79 11.49
CA GLN A 82 -6.17 10.63 10.58
C GLN A 82 -7.17 11.79 10.66
N SER A 83 -7.44 12.32 11.86
CA SER A 83 -8.28 13.49 12.10
C SER A 83 -7.57 14.82 11.85
N LEU A 84 -6.29 14.80 11.38
CA LEU A 84 -5.38 15.95 11.27
C LEU A 84 -5.06 16.64 12.59
N ALA A 85 -5.91 16.55 13.59
CA ALA A 85 -5.77 17.10 14.95
C ALA A 85 -5.31 18.58 14.97
N LEU A 86 -5.77 19.40 14.02
CA LEU A 86 -5.51 20.84 14.02
C LEU A 86 -6.27 21.51 15.17
N PHE A 87 -5.67 22.53 15.77
CA PHE A 87 -6.29 23.31 16.85
C PHE A 87 -7.28 24.30 16.23
N PRO A 88 -8.62 24.10 16.41
CA PRO A 88 -9.61 24.85 15.67
C PRO A 88 -9.71 26.34 16.06
N HIS A 89 -9.25 26.68 17.27
CA HIS A 89 -9.21 28.04 17.83
C HIS A 89 -7.95 28.82 17.45
N MET A 90 -7.03 28.21 16.68
CA MET A 90 -5.79 28.82 16.24
C MET A 90 -5.81 29.11 14.76
N THR A 91 -5.04 30.12 14.34
CA THR A 91 -4.76 30.41 12.94
C THR A 91 -3.85 29.35 12.32
N VAL A 92 -3.68 29.41 11.00
CA VAL A 92 -2.72 28.55 10.27
C VAL A 92 -1.30 28.72 10.80
N ALA A 93 -0.84 29.98 10.93
CA ALA A 93 0.49 30.28 11.44
C ALA A 93 0.70 29.75 12.86
N GLU A 94 -0.31 29.91 13.72
CA GLU A 94 -0.24 29.42 15.10
C GLU A 94 -0.20 27.89 15.20
N ASN A 95 -0.98 27.18 14.36
CA ASN A 95 -0.90 25.74 14.24
C ASN A 95 0.50 25.28 13.84
N ILE A 96 1.08 25.88 12.79
CA ILE A 96 2.43 25.53 12.30
C ILE A 96 3.49 25.89 13.33
N ALA A 97 3.38 27.03 14.02
CA ALA A 97 4.33 27.45 15.05
C ALA A 97 4.26 26.66 16.35
N TYR A 98 3.17 25.90 16.58
CA TYR A 98 2.90 25.26 17.87
C TYR A 98 4.05 24.35 18.38
N PRO A 99 4.61 23.41 17.56
CA PRO A 99 5.73 22.60 18.02
C PRO A 99 7.02 23.42 18.29
N LEU A 100 7.23 24.54 17.60
CA LEU A 100 8.34 25.44 17.84
C LEU A 100 8.20 26.19 19.17
N ARG A 101 6.96 26.58 19.54
CA ARG A 101 6.65 27.18 20.85
C ARG A 101 6.95 26.22 21.99
N LEU A 102 6.57 24.95 21.86
CA LEU A 102 6.87 23.92 22.87
C LEU A 102 8.37 23.73 23.08
N ARG A 103 9.16 23.89 22.00
CA ARG A 103 10.63 23.84 22.07
C ARG A 103 11.28 25.15 22.50
N LYS A 104 10.49 26.16 22.88
CA LYS A 104 10.96 27.49 23.30
C LYS A 104 11.86 28.16 22.23
N THR A 105 11.62 27.88 20.95
CA THR A 105 12.31 28.53 19.83
C THR A 105 12.07 30.04 19.88
N ASP A 106 13.06 30.83 19.52
CA ASP A 106 12.93 32.31 19.43
C ASP A 106 11.80 32.73 18.47
N LYS A 107 11.09 33.82 18.85
CA LYS A 107 9.89 34.28 18.09
C LYS A 107 10.23 34.69 16.66
N ALA A 108 11.38 35.32 16.41
CA ALA A 108 11.78 35.69 15.05
C ALA A 108 12.07 34.43 14.20
N ALA A 109 12.72 33.41 14.79
CA ALA A 109 12.96 32.12 14.16
C ALA A 109 11.64 31.36 13.88
N GLN A 110 10.68 31.42 14.81
CA GLN A 110 9.33 30.87 14.56
C GLN A 110 8.67 31.51 13.36
N THR A 111 8.64 32.86 13.29
CA THR A 111 8.00 33.61 12.19
C THR A 111 8.64 33.27 10.85
N ARG A 112 9.97 33.24 10.79
CA ARG A 112 10.71 32.88 9.58
C ARG A 112 10.40 31.44 9.15
N ARG A 113 10.41 30.48 10.07
CA ARG A 113 10.14 29.08 9.78
C ARG A 113 8.68 28.86 9.32
N VAL A 114 7.72 29.56 9.90
CA VAL A 114 6.32 29.52 9.47
C VAL A 114 6.17 30.05 8.04
N ALA A 115 6.84 31.14 7.69
CA ALA A 115 6.81 31.68 6.32
C ALA A 115 7.40 30.68 5.31
N GLU A 116 8.57 30.10 5.59
CA GLU A 116 9.19 29.07 4.77
C GLU A 116 8.25 27.86 4.55
N LEU A 117 7.56 27.42 5.60
CA LEU A 117 6.65 26.27 5.52
C LEU A 117 5.37 26.62 4.76
N LEU A 118 4.84 27.82 4.91
CA LEU A 118 3.69 28.28 4.12
C LEU A 118 4.00 28.35 2.62
N ASP A 119 5.19 28.81 2.26
CA ASP A 119 5.63 28.79 0.86
C ASP A 119 5.81 27.34 0.37
N LEU A 120 6.42 26.48 1.19
CA LEU A 120 6.63 25.06 0.87
C LEU A 120 5.33 24.30 0.58
N ILE A 121 4.26 24.57 1.36
CA ILE A 121 2.93 23.96 1.19
C ILE A 121 2.01 24.76 0.25
N GLN A 122 2.53 25.79 -0.44
CA GLN A 122 1.82 26.64 -1.39
C GLN A 122 0.59 27.38 -0.80
N LEU A 123 0.73 27.87 0.44
CA LEU A 123 -0.30 28.64 1.15
C LEU A 123 0.24 29.96 1.74
N PRO A 124 1.04 30.76 0.99
CA PRO A 124 1.79 31.91 1.57
C PRO A 124 0.88 32.98 2.19
N HIS A 125 -0.34 33.16 1.66
CA HIS A 125 -1.25 34.22 2.13
C HIS A 125 -2.25 33.76 3.21
N MET A 126 -2.10 32.53 3.72
CA MET A 126 -3.07 31.93 4.65
C MET A 126 -2.69 32.03 6.13
N ALA A 127 -1.57 32.68 6.46
CA ALA A 127 -1.00 32.72 7.82
C ALA A 127 -2.01 33.06 8.93
N ASN A 128 -2.78 34.11 8.73
CA ASN A 128 -3.73 34.64 9.72
C ASN A 128 -5.14 34.02 9.63
N ARG A 129 -5.37 33.09 8.70
CA ARG A 129 -6.69 32.49 8.49
C ARG A 129 -6.98 31.44 9.55
N PRO A 130 -8.19 31.40 10.15
CA PRO A 130 -8.62 30.30 11.00
C PRO A 130 -8.63 28.97 10.24
N VAL A 131 -8.14 27.89 10.84
CA VAL A 131 -8.07 26.57 10.17
C VAL A 131 -9.46 25.99 9.84
N THR A 132 -10.49 26.43 10.55
CA THR A 132 -11.90 26.06 10.30
C THR A 132 -12.44 26.57 8.96
N GLN A 133 -11.82 27.59 8.37
CA GLN A 133 -12.20 28.17 7.07
C GLN A 133 -11.44 27.56 5.89
N LEU A 134 -10.61 26.56 6.12
CA LEU A 134 -9.81 25.89 5.11
C LEU A 134 -10.57 24.72 4.47
N SER A 135 -10.28 24.46 3.19
CA SER A 135 -10.70 23.21 2.53
C SER A 135 -10.00 21.99 3.14
N GLY A 136 -10.50 20.79 2.85
CA GLY A 136 -9.88 19.52 3.30
C GLY A 136 -8.40 19.42 2.96
N GLY A 137 -8.05 19.63 1.69
CA GLY A 137 -6.65 19.61 1.24
C GLY A 137 -5.79 20.71 1.86
N GLN A 138 -6.33 21.92 2.06
CA GLN A 138 -5.60 22.99 2.77
C GLN A 138 -5.34 22.60 4.23
N ARG A 139 -6.32 22.02 4.93
CA ARG A 139 -6.10 21.51 6.31
C ARG A 139 -5.03 20.43 6.33
N GLN A 140 -5.03 19.52 5.36
CA GLN A 140 -4.03 18.48 5.21
C GLN A 140 -2.61 19.07 5.10
N ARG A 141 -2.40 20.02 4.19
CA ARG A 141 -1.12 20.70 4.01
C ARG A 141 -0.66 21.41 5.28
N VAL A 142 -1.56 22.07 6.00
CA VAL A 142 -1.25 22.72 7.29
C VAL A 142 -0.85 21.69 8.35
N ALA A 143 -1.52 20.53 8.41
CA ALA A 143 -1.17 19.46 9.34
C ALA A 143 0.23 18.89 9.06
N ILE A 144 0.57 18.70 7.78
CA ILE A 144 1.92 18.28 7.36
C ILE A 144 2.95 19.35 7.73
N ALA A 145 2.70 20.64 7.40
CA ALA A 145 3.60 21.74 7.74
C ALA A 145 3.87 21.81 9.26
N ARG A 146 2.82 21.63 10.07
CA ARG A 146 2.96 21.56 11.53
C ARG A 146 3.85 20.37 11.97
N ALA A 147 3.63 19.19 11.36
CA ALA A 147 4.41 18.00 11.69
C ALA A 147 5.89 18.14 11.35
N ILE A 148 6.24 18.87 10.28
CA ILE A 148 7.63 19.08 9.86
C ILE A 148 8.25 20.38 10.39
N ALA A 149 7.51 21.19 11.14
CA ALA A 149 7.97 22.52 11.59
C ALA A 149 9.27 22.44 12.41
N SER A 150 9.38 21.45 13.27
CA SER A 150 10.54 21.21 14.12
C SER A 150 11.69 20.45 13.41
N SER A 151 11.62 20.25 12.10
CA SER A 151 12.59 19.48 11.31
C SER A 151 12.83 18.07 11.88
N PRO A 152 11.76 17.25 12.01
CA PRO A 152 11.87 15.93 12.61
C PRO A 152 12.72 15.00 11.74
N LYS A 153 13.29 13.96 12.34
CA LYS A 153 14.06 12.94 11.63
C LYS A 153 13.20 11.86 10.99
N LEU A 154 11.96 11.69 11.48
CA LEU A 154 10.99 10.71 10.98
C LEU A 154 9.62 11.37 10.91
N LEU A 155 8.91 11.17 9.81
CA LEU A 155 7.54 11.61 9.60
C LEU A 155 6.59 10.41 9.59
N LEU A 156 5.57 10.44 10.42
CA LEU A 156 4.57 9.40 10.57
C LEU A 156 3.21 9.94 10.08
N LEU A 157 2.58 9.24 9.15
CA LEU A 157 1.31 9.63 8.54
C LEU A 157 0.28 8.51 8.78
N ASP A 158 -0.72 8.76 9.62
CA ASP A 158 -1.79 7.81 9.93
C ASP A 158 -3.01 8.12 9.05
N GLU A 159 -3.22 7.33 7.99
CA GLU A 159 -4.28 7.48 6.98
C GLU A 159 -4.51 8.94 6.51
N PRO A 160 -3.46 9.62 6.05
CA PRO A 160 -3.52 11.07 5.85
C PRO A 160 -4.54 11.51 4.79
N LEU A 161 -4.96 10.65 3.88
CA LEU A 161 -5.79 10.99 2.72
C LEU A 161 -7.23 10.45 2.81
N SER A 162 -7.57 9.74 3.89
CA SER A 162 -8.86 9.03 4.02
C SER A 162 -10.10 9.93 3.98
N ALA A 163 -9.97 11.19 4.41
CA ALA A 163 -11.08 12.15 4.47
C ALA A 163 -11.27 13.01 3.20
N LEU A 164 -10.51 12.74 2.13
CA LEU A 164 -10.53 13.52 0.88
C LEU A 164 -11.36 12.83 -0.21
N ASP A 165 -11.99 13.64 -1.07
CA ASP A 165 -12.58 13.13 -2.31
C ASP A 165 -11.52 12.58 -3.27
N ALA A 166 -11.93 11.78 -4.26
CA ALA A 166 -11.01 11.04 -5.14
C ALA A 166 -10.04 11.96 -5.90
N LYS A 167 -10.53 13.05 -6.51
CA LYS A 167 -9.69 13.97 -7.29
C LYS A 167 -8.67 14.70 -6.44
N LEU A 168 -9.09 15.16 -5.26
CA LEU A 168 -8.21 15.85 -4.31
C LEU A 168 -7.20 14.88 -3.72
N ARG A 169 -7.61 13.63 -3.47
CA ARG A 169 -6.73 12.55 -2.97
C ARG A 169 -5.58 12.27 -3.95
N GLU A 170 -5.86 12.09 -5.23
CA GLU A 170 -4.83 11.89 -6.26
C GLU A 170 -3.84 13.08 -6.33
N ALA A 171 -4.32 14.30 -6.30
CA ALA A 171 -3.45 15.47 -6.27
C ALA A 171 -2.56 15.50 -5.01
N MET A 172 -3.14 15.20 -3.84
CA MET A 172 -2.41 15.19 -2.57
C MET A 172 -1.39 14.05 -2.47
N GLN A 173 -1.62 12.90 -3.09
CA GLN A 173 -0.62 11.82 -3.19
C GLN A 173 0.65 12.33 -3.86
N VAL A 174 0.52 12.98 -5.01
CA VAL A 174 1.66 13.55 -5.74
C VAL A 174 2.37 14.62 -4.89
N GLU A 175 1.62 15.53 -4.28
CA GLU A 175 2.19 16.60 -3.47
C GLU A 175 2.97 16.08 -2.25
N ILE A 176 2.40 15.12 -1.50
CA ILE A 176 3.07 14.52 -0.33
C ILE A 176 4.34 13.78 -0.77
N ARG A 177 4.28 13.06 -1.90
CA ARG A 177 5.44 12.36 -2.44
C ARG A 177 6.56 13.34 -2.83
N LEU A 178 6.24 14.39 -3.57
CA LEU A 178 7.21 15.42 -3.95
C LEU A 178 7.80 16.15 -2.74
N LEU A 179 6.96 16.44 -1.75
CA LEU A 179 7.39 17.06 -0.49
C LEU A 179 8.38 16.16 0.26
N GLN A 180 8.07 14.88 0.39
CA GLN A 180 8.93 13.88 1.04
C GLN A 180 10.29 13.78 0.33
N GLN A 181 10.27 13.70 -1.01
CA GLN A 181 11.50 13.67 -1.83
C GLN A 181 12.34 14.94 -1.67
N ARG A 182 11.71 16.11 -1.71
CA ARG A 182 12.39 17.41 -1.53
C ARG A 182 13.05 17.54 -0.15
N LEU A 183 12.40 17.03 0.89
CA LEU A 183 12.92 17.08 2.26
C LEU A 183 13.92 15.96 2.55
N GLY A 184 13.92 14.86 1.78
CA GLY A 184 14.72 13.68 2.05
C GLY A 184 14.40 13.00 3.38
N ILE A 185 13.21 13.25 3.96
CA ILE A 185 12.83 12.75 5.28
C ILE A 185 12.33 11.30 5.19
N THR A 186 12.80 10.46 6.10
CA THR A 186 12.24 9.11 6.26
C THR A 186 10.78 9.23 6.66
N THR A 187 9.90 8.55 5.94
CA THR A 187 8.44 8.66 6.15
C THR A 187 7.82 7.27 6.26
N ILE A 188 6.98 7.08 7.27
CA ILE A 188 6.11 5.88 7.38
C ILE A 188 4.67 6.35 7.24
N MET A 189 3.95 5.77 6.30
CA MET A 189 2.56 6.05 6.03
C MET A 189 1.71 4.79 6.26
N VAL A 190 0.59 4.95 6.93
CA VAL A 190 -0.45 3.92 7.03
C VAL A 190 -1.55 4.24 6.03
N THR A 191 -1.98 3.27 5.28
CA THR A 191 -3.19 3.35 4.45
C THR A 191 -3.86 1.98 4.30
N HIS A 192 -5.11 1.98 3.92
CA HIS A 192 -5.83 0.81 3.44
C HIS A 192 -6.07 0.87 1.92
N ASP A 193 -5.69 1.96 1.27
CA ASP A 193 -5.82 2.16 -0.18
C ASP A 193 -4.57 1.66 -0.91
N GLN A 194 -4.77 0.65 -1.76
CA GLN A 194 -3.70 0.03 -2.55
C GLN A 194 -3.08 1.01 -3.54
N ARG A 195 -3.89 1.88 -4.16
CA ARG A 195 -3.41 2.87 -5.14
C ARG A 195 -2.47 3.87 -4.48
N GLU A 196 -2.78 4.31 -3.25
CA GLU A 196 -1.90 5.18 -2.47
C GLU A 196 -0.54 4.51 -2.24
N ALA A 197 -0.54 3.27 -1.74
CA ALA A 197 0.68 2.54 -1.47
C ALA A 197 1.51 2.31 -2.75
N MET A 198 0.85 1.89 -3.85
CA MET A 198 1.51 1.63 -5.14
C MET A 198 2.11 2.89 -5.77
N THR A 199 1.46 4.05 -5.60
CA THR A 199 1.88 5.31 -6.23
C THR A 199 2.96 6.03 -5.43
N MET A 200 2.88 6.00 -4.11
CA MET A 200 3.71 6.85 -3.25
C MET A 200 4.93 6.15 -2.66
N ALA A 201 4.84 4.84 -2.36
CA ALA A 201 5.85 4.17 -1.56
C ALA A 201 7.12 3.79 -2.34
N ASP A 202 8.28 3.91 -1.67
CA ASP A 202 9.50 3.23 -2.10
C ASP A 202 9.48 1.75 -1.70
N GLN A 203 8.79 1.44 -0.60
CA GLN A 203 8.65 0.09 -0.05
C GLN A 203 7.26 -0.05 0.59
N ILE A 204 6.60 -1.16 0.32
CA ILE A 204 5.33 -1.54 0.95
C ILE A 204 5.59 -2.66 1.95
N VAL A 205 4.94 -2.56 3.10
CA VAL A 205 4.87 -3.60 4.13
C VAL A 205 3.41 -4.05 4.19
N VAL A 206 3.12 -5.22 3.64
CA VAL A 206 1.79 -5.81 3.67
C VAL A 206 1.59 -6.51 5.01
N MET A 207 0.55 -6.13 5.74
CA MET A 207 0.23 -6.70 7.06
C MET A 207 -1.05 -7.51 7.03
N GLU A 208 -1.02 -8.66 7.69
CA GLU A 208 -2.15 -9.54 7.94
C GLU A 208 -2.15 -10.00 9.40
N LYS A 209 -3.30 -9.86 10.10
CA LYS A 209 -3.50 -10.41 11.46
C LYS A 209 -2.37 -10.12 12.45
N GLY A 210 -1.84 -8.90 12.42
CA GLY A 210 -0.77 -8.46 13.32
C GLY A 210 0.65 -8.80 12.85
N ARG A 211 0.83 -9.51 11.75
CA ARG A 211 2.12 -9.93 11.21
C ARG A 211 2.43 -9.27 9.88
N ILE A 212 3.68 -9.28 9.49
CA ILE A 212 4.11 -8.90 8.14
C ILE A 212 3.94 -10.11 7.22
N ALA A 213 3.11 -9.94 6.17
CA ALA A 213 2.92 -10.96 5.15
C ALA A 213 3.99 -10.87 4.05
N GLN A 214 4.32 -9.65 3.61
CA GLN A 214 5.36 -9.41 2.60
C GLN A 214 5.92 -7.99 2.71
N VAL A 215 7.20 -7.84 2.41
CA VAL A 215 7.88 -6.54 2.28
C VAL A 215 8.57 -6.48 0.92
N GLY A 216 8.39 -5.39 0.18
CA GLY A 216 9.03 -5.23 -1.12
C GLY A 216 8.74 -3.88 -1.77
N LYS A 217 9.28 -3.68 -2.98
CA LYS A 217 8.88 -2.54 -3.81
C LYS A 217 7.46 -2.75 -4.33
N PRO A 218 6.71 -1.68 -4.62
CA PRO A 218 5.33 -1.80 -5.09
C PRO A 218 5.14 -2.81 -6.23
N LEU A 219 5.91 -2.68 -7.30
CA LEU A 219 5.81 -3.57 -8.46
C LEU A 219 6.22 -5.02 -8.17
N ASP A 220 7.19 -5.23 -7.25
CA ASP A 220 7.60 -6.59 -6.88
C ASP A 220 6.48 -7.30 -6.12
N ILE A 221 5.81 -6.61 -5.18
CA ILE A 221 4.66 -7.16 -4.46
C ILE A 221 3.49 -7.47 -5.38
N TYR A 222 3.23 -6.61 -6.37
CA TYR A 222 2.17 -6.80 -7.35
C TYR A 222 2.43 -8.00 -8.27
N ARG A 223 3.67 -8.10 -8.80
CA ARG A 223 4.05 -9.12 -9.79
C ARG A 223 4.43 -10.46 -9.19
N ASP A 224 5.02 -10.45 -8.00
CA ASP A 224 5.54 -11.63 -7.32
C ASP A 224 5.01 -11.73 -5.88
N PRO A 225 3.67 -11.81 -5.66
CA PRO A 225 3.11 -12.00 -4.34
C PRO A 225 3.48 -13.38 -3.79
N VAL A 226 3.80 -13.44 -2.49
CA VAL A 226 4.24 -14.68 -1.83
C VAL A 226 3.08 -15.59 -1.43
N SER A 227 1.85 -15.08 -1.39
CA SER A 227 0.66 -15.84 -0.96
C SER A 227 -0.60 -15.36 -1.67
N GLU A 228 -1.65 -16.21 -1.61
CA GLU A 228 -2.98 -15.87 -2.08
C GLU A 228 -3.52 -14.59 -1.43
N PHE A 229 -3.31 -14.44 -0.11
CA PHE A 229 -3.71 -13.21 0.60
C PHE A 229 -3.07 -11.96 -0.01
N VAL A 230 -1.76 -11.96 -0.25
CA VAL A 230 -1.08 -10.80 -0.83
C VAL A 230 -1.54 -10.57 -2.27
N ALA A 231 -1.72 -11.64 -3.06
CA ALA A 231 -2.16 -11.56 -4.45
C ALA A 231 -3.55 -10.93 -4.59
N ASP A 232 -4.49 -11.36 -3.74
CA ASP A 232 -5.88 -10.87 -3.71
C ASP A 232 -5.97 -9.45 -3.13
N PHE A 233 -5.19 -9.19 -2.07
CA PHE A 233 -5.22 -7.91 -1.38
C PHE A 233 -4.57 -6.78 -2.20
N ILE A 234 -3.55 -7.03 -3.03
CA ILE A 234 -2.80 -5.98 -3.77
C ILE A 234 -3.38 -5.70 -5.17
N GLY A 235 -4.47 -6.29 -5.53
CA GLY A 235 -5.12 -6.04 -6.81
C GLY A 235 -5.96 -7.21 -7.25
N LEU A 236 -6.80 -6.99 -8.23
CA LEU A 236 -7.56 -8.08 -8.82
C LEU A 236 -6.60 -9.12 -9.41
N GLY A 237 -6.85 -10.39 -9.14
CA GLY A 237 -6.09 -11.50 -9.70
C GLY A 237 -7.01 -12.68 -9.99
N ASN A 238 -6.78 -13.37 -11.10
CA ASN A 238 -7.34 -14.68 -11.30
C ASN A 238 -6.50 -15.66 -10.49
N ILE A 239 -7.06 -16.18 -9.41
CA ILE A 239 -6.39 -17.13 -8.50
C ILE A 239 -7.13 -18.46 -8.67
N LEU A 240 -6.48 -19.42 -9.33
CA LEU A 240 -7.09 -20.68 -9.72
C LEU A 240 -6.46 -21.84 -8.93
N PRO A 241 -7.27 -22.79 -8.42
CA PRO A 241 -6.72 -24.01 -7.86
C PRO A 241 -6.08 -24.83 -8.99
N VAL A 242 -4.91 -25.41 -8.72
CA VAL A 242 -4.18 -26.19 -9.71
C VAL A 242 -3.50 -27.41 -9.09
N THR A 243 -3.25 -28.41 -9.92
CA THR A 243 -2.34 -29.51 -9.61
C THR A 243 -1.04 -29.29 -10.38
N TYR A 244 0.10 -29.31 -9.67
CA TYR A 244 1.42 -29.10 -10.27
C TYR A 244 2.12 -30.44 -10.53
N ASP A 245 2.70 -30.63 -11.72
CA ASP A 245 3.32 -31.89 -12.16
C ASP A 245 4.82 -32.04 -11.75
N GLY A 246 5.37 -31.02 -11.09
CA GLY A 246 6.78 -30.97 -10.70
C GLY A 246 7.75 -30.67 -11.84
N ARG A 247 7.27 -30.46 -13.07
CA ARG A 247 8.09 -30.23 -14.28
C ARG A 247 7.76 -28.94 -15.03
N GLY A 248 6.96 -28.07 -14.43
CA GLY A 248 6.56 -26.80 -15.03
C GLY A 248 5.19 -26.78 -15.70
N GLY A 249 4.49 -27.93 -15.71
CA GLY A 249 3.11 -28.03 -16.11
C GLY A 249 2.16 -27.94 -14.94
N VAL A 250 1.05 -27.26 -15.11
CA VAL A 250 -0.04 -27.22 -14.15
C VAL A 250 -1.34 -27.64 -14.83
N SER A 251 -2.16 -28.40 -14.11
CA SER A 251 -3.48 -28.81 -14.56
C SER A 251 -4.55 -28.06 -13.80
N LEU A 252 -5.47 -27.43 -14.51
CA LEU A 252 -6.70 -26.83 -13.97
C LEU A 252 -7.75 -27.90 -13.65
N PRO A 253 -8.76 -27.61 -12.80
CA PRO A 253 -9.79 -28.58 -12.43
C PRO A 253 -10.54 -29.22 -13.62
N GLY A 254 -10.63 -28.57 -14.77
CA GLY A 254 -11.21 -29.11 -16.01
C GLY A 254 -10.25 -29.93 -16.88
N GLY A 255 -9.03 -30.23 -16.40
CA GLY A 255 -8.01 -30.99 -17.14
C GLY A 255 -7.22 -30.17 -18.15
N GLN A 256 -7.48 -28.86 -18.28
CA GLN A 256 -6.73 -27.97 -19.17
C GLN A 256 -5.30 -27.80 -18.64
N GLN A 257 -4.35 -27.79 -19.58
CA GLN A 257 -2.93 -27.70 -19.26
C GLN A 257 -2.42 -26.28 -19.44
N ILE A 258 -1.71 -25.79 -18.43
CA ILE A 258 -0.97 -24.52 -18.46
C ILE A 258 0.52 -24.83 -18.34
N VAL A 259 1.30 -24.39 -19.30
CA VAL A 259 2.75 -24.52 -19.32
C VAL A 259 3.37 -23.21 -18.84
N LEU A 260 4.12 -23.26 -17.77
CA LEU A 260 4.81 -22.10 -17.19
C LEU A 260 6.13 -21.86 -17.93
N ALA A 261 6.41 -20.62 -18.28
CA ALA A 261 7.69 -20.27 -18.90
C ALA A 261 8.87 -20.32 -17.91
N ASN A 262 8.60 -20.13 -16.60
CA ASN A 262 9.63 -20.18 -15.56
C ASN A 262 9.13 -20.95 -14.32
N PRO A 263 9.31 -22.28 -14.27
CA PRO A 263 8.83 -23.12 -13.17
C PRO A 263 9.66 -22.99 -11.89
N ALA A 264 10.73 -22.19 -11.86
CA ALA A 264 11.71 -22.16 -10.76
C ALA A 264 11.21 -21.56 -9.44
N ARG A 265 9.98 -21.01 -9.39
CA ARG A 265 9.37 -20.47 -8.17
C ARG A 265 8.13 -21.26 -7.77
N VAL A 266 8.32 -22.54 -7.47
CA VAL A 266 7.28 -23.33 -6.82
C VAL A 266 7.36 -23.05 -5.31
N PRO A 267 6.24 -22.74 -4.63
CA PRO A 267 6.23 -22.65 -3.17
C PRO A 267 6.70 -23.96 -2.54
N ASP A 268 7.44 -23.89 -1.43
CA ASP A 268 8.00 -25.06 -0.72
C ASP A 268 6.90 -26.07 -0.28
N SER A 269 5.67 -25.62 -0.13
CA SER A 269 4.51 -26.47 0.14
C SER A 269 3.81 -26.85 -1.16
N THR A 270 4.03 -28.05 -1.65
CA THR A 270 3.39 -28.60 -2.86
C THR A 270 1.89 -28.94 -2.70
N SER A 271 1.35 -28.89 -1.48
CA SER A 271 0.00 -29.42 -1.18
C SER A 271 -1.13 -28.41 -1.33
N ASP A 272 -0.86 -27.11 -1.51
CA ASP A 272 -1.89 -26.09 -1.60
C ASP A 272 -1.42 -24.91 -2.46
N ILE A 273 -1.23 -25.21 -3.76
CA ILE A 273 -0.72 -24.26 -4.75
C ILE A 273 -1.89 -23.63 -5.53
N ARG A 274 -1.77 -22.36 -5.85
CA ARG A 274 -2.67 -21.62 -6.73
C ARG A 274 -1.89 -21.09 -7.93
N LEU A 275 -2.57 -21.02 -9.07
CA LEU A 275 -2.10 -20.26 -10.23
C LEU A 275 -2.66 -18.85 -10.15
N LEU A 276 -1.78 -17.87 -10.16
CA LEU A 276 -2.12 -16.47 -10.30
C LEU A 276 -1.83 -16.00 -11.72
N ILE A 277 -2.79 -15.32 -12.33
CA ILE A 277 -2.59 -14.47 -13.50
C ILE A 277 -3.35 -13.16 -13.34
N ARG A 278 -2.74 -12.05 -13.67
CA ARG A 278 -3.38 -10.74 -13.59
C ARG A 278 -4.38 -10.55 -14.73
N PRO A 279 -5.50 -9.83 -14.53
CA PRO A 279 -6.51 -9.62 -15.56
C PRO A 279 -5.97 -8.96 -16.83
N GLU A 280 -5.02 -8.04 -16.71
CA GLU A 280 -4.37 -7.37 -17.83
C GLU A 280 -3.42 -8.28 -18.64
N ASP A 281 -3.02 -9.41 -18.08
CA ASP A 281 -2.18 -10.41 -18.75
C ASP A 281 -3.00 -11.49 -19.46
N VAL A 282 -4.32 -11.54 -19.27
CA VAL A 282 -5.22 -12.46 -19.95
C VAL A 282 -5.54 -11.90 -21.34
N CYS A 283 -5.05 -12.58 -22.39
CA CYS A 283 -5.34 -12.18 -23.75
C CYS A 283 -6.65 -12.79 -24.24
N VAL A 284 -7.63 -11.96 -24.59
CA VAL A 284 -8.94 -12.40 -25.11
C VAL A 284 -8.93 -12.34 -26.63
N LYS A 285 -9.25 -13.47 -27.27
CA LYS A 285 -9.32 -13.60 -28.74
C LYS A 285 -10.70 -14.15 -29.14
N PRO A 286 -11.16 -13.89 -30.40
CA PRO A 286 -12.35 -14.57 -30.91
C PRO A 286 -12.17 -16.10 -30.85
N ALA A 287 -13.28 -16.82 -30.61
CA ALA A 287 -13.24 -18.27 -30.57
C ALA A 287 -12.67 -18.83 -31.88
N SER A 288 -11.67 -19.69 -31.75
CA SER A 288 -11.09 -20.46 -32.86
C SER A 288 -11.02 -21.93 -32.43
N SER A 289 -10.94 -22.83 -33.42
CA SER A 289 -10.75 -24.27 -33.17
C SER A 289 -9.34 -24.63 -32.70
N ASP A 290 -8.47 -23.64 -32.46
CA ASP A 290 -7.08 -23.83 -32.15
C ASP A 290 -6.88 -24.10 -30.65
N ALA A 291 -7.16 -25.34 -30.23
CA ALA A 291 -6.87 -25.82 -28.89
C ALA A 291 -5.36 -26.02 -28.73
N GLY A 292 -4.77 -25.38 -27.75
CA GLY A 292 -3.36 -25.49 -27.42
C GLY A 292 -3.12 -25.30 -25.92
N PRO A 293 -1.89 -25.55 -25.44
CA PRO A 293 -1.55 -25.23 -24.06
C PRO A 293 -1.78 -23.74 -23.80
N ASN A 294 -2.11 -23.39 -22.58
CA ASN A 294 -2.36 -22.02 -22.13
C ASN A 294 -3.57 -21.33 -22.81
N ARG A 295 -4.47 -22.09 -23.43
CA ARG A 295 -5.65 -21.55 -24.11
C ARG A 295 -6.92 -22.20 -23.56
N LEU A 296 -7.84 -21.34 -23.12
CA LEU A 296 -9.07 -21.75 -22.45
C LEU A 296 -10.27 -21.22 -23.25
N SER A 297 -11.10 -22.12 -23.72
CA SER A 297 -12.38 -21.75 -24.34
C SER A 297 -13.35 -21.28 -23.25
N GLY A 298 -14.06 -20.19 -23.50
CA GLY A 298 -15.02 -19.65 -22.57
C GLY A 298 -16.08 -18.78 -23.23
N THR A 299 -17.04 -18.35 -22.44
CA THR A 299 -18.11 -17.44 -22.86
C THR A 299 -18.08 -16.18 -22.01
N VAL A 300 -18.21 -15.02 -22.64
CA VAL A 300 -18.26 -13.74 -21.94
C VAL A 300 -19.59 -13.62 -21.20
N THR A 301 -19.53 -13.54 -19.88
CA THR A 301 -20.72 -13.46 -19.00
C THR A 301 -20.99 -12.08 -18.46
N PHE A 302 -19.98 -11.21 -18.43
CA PHE A 302 -20.12 -9.82 -17.98
C PHE A 302 -19.09 -8.93 -18.66
N ILE A 303 -19.47 -7.68 -18.96
CA ILE A 303 -18.56 -6.65 -19.48
C ILE A 303 -18.80 -5.36 -18.71
N ARG A 304 -17.71 -4.75 -18.25
CA ARG A 304 -17.68 -3.41 -17.69
C ARG A 304 -16.78 -2.52 -18.54
N ASP A 305 -17.39 -1.58 -19.25
CA ASP A 305 -16.69 -0.56 -20.01
C ASP A 305 -16.49 0.68 -19.14
N VAL A 306 -15.23 1.04 -18.88
CA VAL A 306 -14.85 2.24 -18.14
C VAL A 306 -14.19 3.29 -19.04
N GLY A 307 -14.39 3.18 -20.36
CA GLY A 307 -13.91 4.08 -21.40
C GLY A 307 -12.46 3.80 -21.82
N ALA A 308 -11.52 3.86 -20.91
CA ALA A 308 -10.11 3.58 -21.20
C ALA A 308 -9.80 2.07 -21.29
N SER A 309 -10.57 1.23 -20.58
CA SER A 309 -10.42 -0.22 -20.55
C SER A 309 -11.77 -0.93 -20.49
N LEU A 310 -11.78 -2.17 -20.93
CA LEU A 310 -12.88 -3.12 -20.82
C LEU A 310 -12.47 -4.20 -19.82
N GLU A 311 -13.32 -4.45 -18.82
CA GLU A 311 -13.19 -5.60 -17.95
C GLU A 311 -14.23 -6.64 -18.38
N ALA A 312 -13.78 -7.84 -18.74
CA ALA A 312 -14.63 -8.93 -19.14
C ALA A 312 -14.51 -10.10 -18.16
N THR A 313 -15.66 -10.64 -17.73
CA THR A 313 -15.69 -11.92 -17.02
C THR A 313 -16.02 -13.01 -18.02
N ILE A 314 -15.21 -14.08 -18.03
CA ILE A 314 -15.28 -15.19 -18.96
C ILE A 314 -15.54 -16.46 -18.15
N ASP A 315 -16.61 -17.17 -18.45
CA ASP A 315 -16.89 -18.50 -17.91
C ASP A 315 -16.15 -19.57 -18.73
N CYS A 316 -15.25 -20.29 -18.08
CA CYS A 316 -14.37 -21.31 -18.69
C CYS A 316 -14.74 -22.73 -18.23
N ALA A 317 -16.02 -23.07 -18.16
CA ALA A 317 -16.48 -24.42 -17.82
C ALA A 317 -15.94 -24.97 -16.48
N GLY A 318 -16.26 -24.29 -15.39
CA GLY A 318 -15.91 -24.72 -14.02
C GLY A 318 -15.14 -23.68 -13.20
N PHE A 319 -14.70 -22.60 -13.83
CA PHE A 319 -14.13 -21.43 -13.16
C PHE A 319 -14.30 -20.18 -14.02
N THR A 320 -14.20 -19.03 -13.40
CA THR A 320 -14.31 -17.74 -14.09
C THR A 320 -12.95 -17.06 -14.18
N LEU A 321 -12.70 -16.39 -15.31
CA LEU A 321 -11.56 -15.51 -15.52
C LEU A 321 -12.04 -14.09 -15.67
N THR A 322 -11.33 -13.14 -15.09
CA THR A 322 -11.45 -11.72 -15.40
C THR A 322 -10.30 -11.33 -16.32
N ALA A 323 -10.62 -10.68 -17.42
CA ALA A 323 -9.64 -10.09 -18.32
C ALA A 323 -9.83 -8.57 -18.36
N THR A 324 -8.73 -7.83 -18.38
CA THR A 324 -8.73 -6.39 -18.63
C THR A 324 -8.06 -6.13 -19.97
N THR A 325 -8.79 -5.51 -20.87
CA THR A 325 -8.33 -5.23 -22.23
C THR A 325 -8.71 -3.80 -22.62
N THR A 326 -8.38 -3.37 -23.82
CA THR A 326 -8.82 -2.09 -24.35
C THR A 326 -9.82 -2.28 -25.49
N PRO A 327 -10.71 -1.30 -25.78
CA PRO A 327 -11.63 -1.36 -26.91
C PRO A 327 -10.92 -1.52 -28.28
N ARG A 328 -9.64 -1.19 -28.34
CA ARG A 328 -8.80 -1.33 -29.55
C ARG A 328 -8.28 -2.76 -29.72
N GLU A 329 -7.92 -3.44 -28.64
CA GLU A 329 -7.37 -4.80 -28.66
C GLU A 329 -8.46 -5.84 -28.88
N THR A 330 -9.66 -5.61 -28.33
CA THR A 330 -10.81 -6.50 -28.49
C THR A 330 -12.03 -5.77 -29.05
N PRO A 331 -11.97 -5.28 -30.30
CA PRO A 331 -13.10 -4.61 -30.90
C PRO A 331 -14.29 -5.57 -31.06
N GLY A 332 -15.48 -5.12 -30.61
CA GLY A 332 -16.71 -5.89 -30.78
C GLY A 332 -16.91 -7.01 -29.74
N LEU A 333 -16.20 -7.00 -28.63
CA LEU A 333 -16.48 -7.91 -27.52
C LEU A 333 -17.89 -7.66 -26.98
N THR A 334 -18.73 -8.72 -26.93
CA THR A 334 -20.12 -8.64 -26.50
C THR A 334 -20.47 -9.74 -25.52
N LEU A 335 -21.51 -9.50 -24.73
CA LEU A 335 -22.08 -10.47 -23.81
C LEU A 335 -22.55 -11.72 -24.57
N GLY A 336 -22.26 -12.90 -24.02
CA GLY A 336 -22.58 -14.19 -24.64
C GLY A 336 -21.66 -14.63 -25.77
N MET A 337 -20.65 -13.79 -26.12
CA MET A 337 -19.69 -14.12 -27.16
C MET A 337 -18.78 -15.27 -26.72
N PRO A 338 -18.62 -16.34 -27.55
CA PRO A 338 -17.61 -17.34 -27.33
C PRO A 338 -16.22 -16.77 -27.62
N VAL A 339 -15.28 -16.98 -26.70
CA VAL A 339 -13.92 -16.45 -26.77
C VAL A 339 -12.89 -17.51 -26.41
N LEU A 340 -11.65 -17.24 -26.79
CA LEU A 340 -10.47 -17.97 -26.34
C LEU A 340 -9.67 -17.05 -25.41
N ALA A 341 -9.55 -17.45 -24.13
CA ALA A 341 -8.67 -16.79 -23.17
C ALA A 341 -7.29 -17.43 -23.22
N GLU A 342 -6.28 -16.69 -23.61
CA GLU A 342 -4.89 -17.13 -23.61
C GLU A 342 -4.19 -16.62 -22.36
N LEU A 343 -3.52 -17.53 -21.64
CA LEU A 343 -2.79 -17.26 -20.40
C LEU A 343 -1.28 -17.40 -20.67
N PRO A 344 -0.57 -16.32 -21.01
CA PRO A 344 0.86 -16.40 -21.34
C PRO A 344 1.66 -17.02 -20.20
N GLY A 345 2.44 -18.06 -20.48
CA GLY A 345 3.15 -18.83 -19.46
C GLY A 345 4.15 -18.00 -18.63
N HIS A 346 4.64 -16.88 -19.16
CA HIS A 346 5.52 -15.95 -18.44
C HIS A 346 4.76 -15.06 -17.43
N ALA A 347 3.47 -14.85 -17.64
CA ALA A 347 2.59 -14.08 -16.77
C ALA A 347 1.95 -14.94 -15.67
N CYS A 348 1.93 -16.25 -15.86
CA CYS A 348 1.42 -17.21 -14.88
C CYS A 348 2.41 -17.40 -13.72
N LYS A 349 1.93 -17.32 -12.48
CA LYS A 349 2.73 -17.48 -11.27
C LYS A 349 2.13 -18.55 -10.37
N LEU A 350 2.96 -19.36 -9.73
CA LEU A 350 2.52 -20.25 -8.65
C LEU A 350 2.70 -19.56 -7.32
N ILE A 351 1.65 -19.53 -6.54
CA ILE A 351 1.64 -18.93 -5.20
C ILE A 351 1.12 -19.93 -4.15
N SER A 352 1.48 -19.74 -2.90
CA SER A 352 0.93 -20.52 -1.80
C SER A 352 -0.48 -20.04 -1.44
N ALA A 353 -1.41 -20.95 -1.21
CA ALA A 353 -2.72 -20.61 -0.66
C ALA A 353 -2.65 -20.12 0.79
N ARG A 354 -1.58 -20.48 1.53
CA ARG A 354 -1.35 -20.05 2.90
C ARG A 354 -0.22 -19.04 2.98
N PRO A 355 -0.27 -18.07 3.93
CA PRO A 355 0.88 -17.23 4.20
C PRO A 355 2.08 -18.11 4.61
N ALA A 356 3.29 -17.66 4.28
CA ALA A 356 4.51 -18.27 4.79
C ALA A 356 4.47 -18.23 6.33
N ALA A 357 4.84 -19.35 6.97
CA ALA A 357 4.79 -19.54 8.41
C ALA A 357 5.77 -18.62 9.16
#